data_d31e76f2aeb4d11dcd8355f9aa7531cb
#
_entry.id   d31e76f2aeb4d11dcd8355f9aa7531cb
#
_cell.length_a   1.000
_cell.length_b   1.000
_cell.length_c   1.000
_cell.angle_alpha   90.00
_cell.angle_beta   90.00
_cell.angle_gamma   90.00
#
_symmetry.space_group_name_H-M   'P 1'
#
loop_
_entity.id
_entity.type
_entity.pdbx_description
1 polymer ?
#
loop_
_entity_poly.entity_id
_entity_poly.type
_entity_poly.pdbx_seq_one_letter_code
_entity_poly.pdbx_strand_id
1 'polypeptide(L)'
;MSKRTYEVVANLGRRVPSPSAAGGGTPALPNCRGFANTSCFPVRKGAFSFLLACAILPVVAEVPFCALRFGYRFTQPDKWPEMRAALEKNRPAFDEVWFSTGVSFPSLAWHEEHARQCAKAADDLRKMGIVPSIEIQTIIGHTDGIIGAGDCSGQDWGTMVSADGLPAKHLSCPRDPKLIAYFVRVAEMHAAWKPGSVWVDDDLSYRNRAPVLKPGNRLAGCFCDACIAGFSRAEGKTWERAALAQAIRSDAAMRTRWDDYSCGVMGELTRAIAAAVHRVSPETVMGYQYGGPLYAAIPRGLYDGSGHPVRLRPGGGSYWDTDPNDQLNKAYYLQNLLDGFRGEKWIGACCPEIETCPRTFACRTAQGLILEAFENLALGMDFLSMFAADARTDETTDFYADDLFPRLATAHAFLQGYHAANDGTRPCGFSVTNERPAKLVACRGVPIVGATRRSLGALPDIASIGVRMAGSGEVDVHSPLYQTRVMQIASSTGLTNFYARCDRAAGGKMPVVFESAVRAFAMPRVRADWTLATVAIVNASIDRQEPVTVRLRGVPAEAKTAVWHQPEAEDVVIALVREGANVRVRLPRIGAWACGYLSFR
;
A
#
# COMPACT_ATOMS: atom_id res chain seq x y z
N MET A 1 29.91 -26.06 -2.27
CA MET A 1 28.90 -25.12 -2.82
C MET A 1 28.51 -25.63 -4.21
N SER A 2 27.29 -26.11 -4.34
CA SER A 2 26.82 -26.88 -5.50
C SER A 2 26.35 -25.93 -6.61
N LYS A 3 26.68 -26.28 -7.87
CA LYS A 3 26.30 -25.56 -9.10
C LYS A 3 24.78 -25.28 -9.28
N ARG A 4 23.92 -25.78 -8.38
CA ARG A 4 22.45 -25.57 -8.41
C ARG A 4 22.00 -24.20 -7.94
N THR A 5 22.81 -23.45 -7.19
CA THR A 5 22.42 -22.15 -6.63
C THR A 5 22.47 -21.03 -7.68
N TYR A 6 23.27 -21.18 -8.73
CA TYR A 6 23.40 -20.16 -9.78
C TYR A 6 22.27 -20.19 -10.85
N GLU A 7 21.64 -21.35 -11.07
CA GLU A 7 20.53 -21.42 -12.05
C GLU A 7 19.23 -20.78 -11.59
N VAL A 8 19.03 -20.61 -10.27
CA VAL A 8 17.81 -20.00 -9.72
C VAL A 8 17.82 -18.47 -9.90
N VAL A 9 18.99 -17.83 -9.84
CA VAL A 9 19.11 -16.38 -10.03
C VAL A 9 18.96 -15.99 -11.51
N ALA A 10 19.38 -16.84 -12.44
CA ALA A 10 19.27 -16.57 -13.88
C ALA A 10 17.83 -16.65 -14.43
N ASN A 11 16.92 -17.33 -13.72
CA ASN A 11 15.52 -17.44 -14.13
C ASN A 11 14.59 -16.33 -13.59
N LEU A 12 15.04 -15.52 -12.64
CA LEU A 12 14.29 -14.35 -12.15
C LEU A 12 14.34 -13.16 -13.11
N GLY A 13 15.26 -13.16 -14.07
CA GLY A 13 15.40 -12.10 -15.09
C GLY A 13 14.56 -12.31 -16.37
N ARG A 14 13.76 -13.36 -16.48
CA ARG A 14 12.82 -13.49 -17.59
C ARG A 14 11.60 -12.65 -17.30
N ARG A 15 11.47 -11.55 -18.04
CA ARG A 15 10.25 -10.76 -18.17
C ARG A 15 9.05 -11.71 -18.24
N VAL A 16 8.13 -11.55 -17.30
CA VAL A 16 6.78 -12.08 -17.46
C VAL A 16 6.24 -11.47 -18.76
N PRO A 17 5.94 -12.25 -19.79
CA PRO A 17 5.38 -11.69 -20.99
C PRO A 17 4.08 -10.99 -20.63
N SER A 18 3.95 -9.73 -21.00
CA SER A 18 2.68 -9.02 -20.99
C SER A 18 1.67 -9.91 -21.74
N PRO A 19 0.48 -10.19 -21.19
CA PRO A 19 -0.52 -10.91 -21.94
C PRO A 19 -0.86 -10.11 -23.18
N SER A 20 -0.52 -10.68 -24.34
CA SER A 20 -0.95 -10.17 -25.64
C SER A 20 -2.47 -10.05 -25.65
N ALA A 21 -2.95 -8.97 -26.22
CA ALA A 21 -4.34 -8.65 -26.41
C ALA A 21 -5.06 -9.79 -27.19
N ALA A 22 -5.77 -10.63 -26.44
CA ALA A 22 -6.87 -11.40 -26.97
C ALA A 22 -8.13 -10.84 -26.30
N GLY A 23 -9.03 -10.29 -27.13
CA GLY A 23 -10.26 -9.66 -26.71
C GLY A 23 -11.14 -10.61 -25.89
N GLY A 24 -11.36 -10.25 -24.65
CA GLY A 24 -12.31 -10.88 -23.75
C GLY A 24 -12.74 -9.83 -22.76
N GLY A 25 -13.98 -9.38 -22.87
CA GLY A 25 -14.58 -8.39 -21.99
C GLY A 25 -14.45 -8.82 -20.53
N THR A 26 -13.88 -7.96 -19.74
CA THR A 26 -13.78 -8.14 -18.28
C THR A 26 -15.18 -7.94 -17.70
N PRO A 27 -15.76 -8.92 -16.97
CA PRO A 27 -17.02 -8.71 -16.28
C PRO A 27 -16.84 -7.65 -15.18
N ALA A 28 -17.79 -6.73 -15.10
CA ALA A 28 -17.89 -5.71 -14.08
C ALA A 28 -17.89 -6.34 -12.69
N LEU A 29 -17.11 -5.77 -11.77
CA LEU A 29 -17.14 -6.11 -10.35
C LEU A 29 -18.54 -5.81 -9.79
N PRO A 30 -19.18 -6.75 -9.09
CA PRO A 30 -20.48 -6.50 -8.49
C PRO A 30 -20.38 -5.48 -7.35
N ASN A 31 -21.31 -4.53 -7.37
CA ASN A 31 -21.53 -3.58 -6.29
C ASN A 31 -22.05 -4.33 -5.05
N CYS A 32 -21.25 -4.44 -4.03
CA CYS A 32 -21.72 -4.84 -2.70
C CYS A 32 -22.54 -3.69 -2.09
N ARG A 33 -23.79 -3.56 -2.48
CA ARG A 33 -24.79 -2.74 -1.76
C ARG A 33 -25.87 -3.66 -1.22
N GLY A 34 -26.09 -3.56 0.07
CA GLY A 34 -27.37 -3.87 0.69
C GLY A 34 -27.40 -5.10 1.59
N PHE A 35 -27.17 -4.91 2.87
CA PHE A 35 -27.93 -5.55 3.93
C PHE A 35 -28.19 -4.52 5.03
N ALA A 36 -29.31 -3.81 4.90
CA ALA A 36 -29.95 -3.15 6.02
C ALA A 36 -31.04 -4.11 6.51
N ASN A 37 -30.83 -4.75 7.62
CA ASN A 37 -31.90 -5.42 8.34
C ASN A 37 -32.26 -4.60 9.57
N THR A 38 -33.35 -3.86 9.44
CA THR A 38 -34.12 -3.27 10.51
C THR A 38 -34.90 -4.35 11.25
N SER A 39 -34.56 -4.59 12.50
CA SER A 39 -35.48 -5.19 13.46
C SER A 39 -35.72 -4.20 14.59
N CYS A 40 -36.90 -3.60 14.57
CA CYS A 40 -37.43 -2.78 15.65
C CYS A 40 -37.81 -3.65 16.86
N PHE A 41 -37.24 -3.35 18.02
CA PHE A 41 -37.82 -3.75 19.32
C PHE A 41 -38.22 -2.53 20.12
N PRO A 42 -39.37 -2.59 20.85
CA PRO A 42 -39.93 -1.41 21.53
C PRO A 42 -39.18 -1.11 22.84
N VAL A 43 -38.85 0.18 23.01
CA VAL A 43 -38.19 0.70 24.21
C VAL A 43 -39.24 0.93 25.31
N ARG A 44 -39.09 0.25 26.45
CA ARG A 44 -39.80 0.61 27.70
C ARG A 44 -39.09 1.78 28.38
N LYS A 45 -39.85 2.81 28.71
CA LYS A 45 -39.41 3.97 29.51
C LYS A 45 -39.14 3.52 30.96
N GLY A 46 -37.87 3.58 31.37
CA GLY A 46 -37.43 3.46 32.75
C GLY A 46 -36.62 4.70 33.13
N ALA A 47 -36.88 5.26 34.32
CA ALA A 47 -36.26 6.47 34.83
C ALA A 47 -34.73 6.34 34.94
N PHE A 48 -33.99 7.32 34.43
CA PHE A 48 -32.54 7.37 34.49
C PHE A 48 -32.07 8.31 35.60
N SER A 49 -31.32 7.74 36.55
CA SER A 49 -30.44 8.48 37.45
C SER A 49 -29.19 8.89 36.66
N PHE A 50 -28.85 10.18 36.62
CA PHE A 50 -27.63 10.71 36.04
C PHE A 50 -26.42 10.30 36.89
N LEU A 51 -25.72 9.28 36.50
CA LEU A 51 -24.32 9.08 36.85
C LEU A 51 -23.48 9.70 35.73
N LEU A 52 -22.73 10.76 36.09
CA LEU A 52 -21.75 11.41 35.21
C LEU A 52 -20.59 10.45 35.02
N ALA A 53 -20.70 9.54 34.06
CA ALA A 53 -19.56 8.77 33.58
C ALA A 53 -18.73 9.72 32.71
N CYS A 54 -17.56 10.14 33.23
CA CYS A 54 -16.50 10.69 32.38
C CYS A 54 -16.16 9.63 31.34
N ALA A 55 -16.69 9.78 30.13
CA ALA A 55 -16.25 9.01 28.98
C ALA A 55 -14.77 9.40 28.77
N ILE A 56 -13.86 8.54 29.20
CA ILE A 56 -12.48 8.55 28.75
C ILE A 56 -12.58 8.21 27.27
N LEU A 57 -12.55 9.25 26.41
CA LEU A 57 -12.36 9.04 24.98
C LEU A 57 -11.05 8.24 24.84
N PRO A 58 -11.04 7.13 24.13
CA PRO A 58 -9.80 6.41 23.88
C PRO A 58 -8.85 7.41 23.20
N VAL A 59 -7.69 7.65 23.83
CA VAL A 59 -6.59 8.34 23.19
C VAL A 59 -6.21 7.46 22.01
N VAL A 60 -6.60 7.86 20.81
CA VAL A 60 -6.13 7.21 19.59
C VAL A 60 -4.62 7.38 19.60
N ALA A 61 -3.88 6.30 19.81
CA ALA A 61 -2.43 6.34 19.80
C ALA A 61 -1.99 6.96 18.48
N GLU A 62 -1.15 7.99 18.57
CA GLU A 62 -0.59 8.67 17.40
C GLU A 62 0.04 7.64 16.46
N VAL A 63 -0.27 7.71 15.17
CA VAL A 63 0.27 6.79 14.17
C VAL A 63 1.74 7.12 13.96
N PRO A 64 2.69 6.19 14.24
CA PRO A 64 4.09 6.44 13.96
C PRO A 64 4.29 6.77 12.48
N PHE A 65 5.06 7.81 12.18
CA PHE A 65 5.16 8.36 10.83
C PHE A 65 5.99 7.48 9.88
N CYS A 66 7.09 6.90 10.36
CA CYS A 66 7.98 6.08 9.52
C CYS A 66 8.35 4.78 10.24
N ALA A 67 7.97 3.65 9.66
CA ALA A 67 8.27 2.32 10.17
C ALA A 67 9.39 1.65 9.38
N LEU A 68 10.36 1.06 10.08
CA LEU A 68 11.33 0.12 9.52
C LEU A 68 10.84 -1.30 9.72
N ARG A 69 10.72 -2.06 8.64
CA ARG A 69 10.49 -3.51 8.66
C ARG A 69 11.82 -4.21 8.47
N PHE A 70 12.10 -5.26 9.23
CA PHE A 70 13.30 -6.08 9.03
C PHE A 70 13.09 -7.56 9.38
N GLY A 71 13.95 -8.41 8.81
CA GLY A 71 13.89 -9.85 8.98
C GLY A 71 14.12 -10.30 10.43
N TYR A 72 13.52 -11.42 10.82
CA TYR A 72 13.54 -11.99 12.19
C TYR A 72 14.95 -12.19 12.75
N ARG A 73 15.98 -12.34 11.90
CA ARG A 73 17.37 -12.56 12.34
C ARG A 73 17.96 -11.40 13.11
N PHE A 74 17.49 -10.16 12.85
CA PHE A 74 17.98 -9.00 13.59
C PHE A 74 17.56 -8.99 15.07
N THR A 75 16.56 -9.77 15.49
CA THR A 75 16.19 -9.91 16.90
C THR A 75 17.03 -10.95 17.63
N GLN A 76 17.86 -11.73 16.92
CA GLN A 76 18.73 -12.73 17.55
C GLN A 76 19.82 -12.08 18.41
N PRO A 77 20.25 -12.74 19.51
CA PRO A 77 21.18 -12.15 20.47
C PRO A 77 22.54 -11.73 19.89
N ASP A 78 22.99 -12.37 18.83
CA ASP A 78 24.24 -12.05 18.14
C ASP A 78 24.11 -10.87 17.15
N LYS A 79 22.90 -10.57 16.65
CA LYS A 79 22.63 -9.51 15.66
C LYS A 79 22.00 -8.26 16.26
N TRP A 80 21.18 -8.41 17.28
CA TRP A 80 20.45 -7.28 17.86
C TRP A 80 21.35 -6.15 18.39
N PRO A 81 22.49 -6.39 19.08
CA PRO A 81 23.31 -5.30 19.58
C PRO A 81 23.83 -4.37 18.48
N GLU A 82 24.19 -4.92 17.33
CA GLU A 82 24.67 -4.17 16.16
C GLU A 82 23.53 -3.34 15.54
N MET A 83 22.38 -3.96 15.27
CA MET A 83 21.21 -3.25 14.73
C MET A 83 20.70 -2.18 15.71
N ARG A 84 20.69 -2.46 16.99
CA ARG A 84 20.35 -1.48 18.03
C ARG A 84 21.26 -0.26 17.97
N ALA A 85 22.58 -0.46 17.87
CA ALA A 85 23.54 0.65 17.77
C ALA A 85 23.32 1.48 16.49
N ALA A 86 23.00 0.84 15.36
CA ALA A 86 22.67 1.51 14.10
C ALA A 86 21.41 2.38 14.24
N LEU A 87 20.35 1.87 14.89
CA LEU A 87 19.10 2.61 15.15
C LEU A 87 19.34 3.78 16.12
N GLU A 88 20.11 3.57 17.18
CA GLU A 88 20.42 4.61 18.17
C GLU A 88 21.23 5.76 17.55
N LYS A 89 22.25 5.44 16.75
CA LYS A 89 23.05 6.42 16.00
C LYS A 89 22.20 7.26 15.04
N ASN A 90 21.19 6.65 14.42
CA ASN A 90 20.35 7.27 13.40
C ASN A 90 18.89 7.47 13.86
N ARG A 91 18.71 7.78 15.15
CA ARG A 91 17.40 7.84 15.80
C ARG A 91 16.29 8.57 15.01
N PRO A 92 16.54 9.71 14.33
CA PRO A 92 15.50 10.40 13.57
C PRO A 92 14.97 9.64 12.35
N ALA A 93 15.60 8.53 11.94
CA ALA A 93 15.19 7.84 10.72
C ALA A 93 13.83 7.13 10.83
N PHE A 94 13.50 6.60 12.02
CA PHE A 94 12.33 5.75 12.21
C PHE A 94 11.62 6.01 13.55
N ASP A 95 10.29 5.94 13.51
CA ASP A 95 9.41 6.09 14.68
C ASP A 95 8.87 4.73 15.14
N GLU A 96 8.83 3.74 14.25
CA GLU A 96 8.35 2.38 14.51
C GLU A 96 9.30 1.35 13.91
N VAL A 97 9.44 0.19 14.54
CA VAL A 97 10.17 -0.96 14.01
C VAL A 97 9.25 -2.17 14.03
N TRP A 98 9.08 -2.83 12.86
CA TRP A 98 8.35 -4.08 12.75
C TRP A 98 9.33 -5.25 12.70
N PHE A 99 9.32 -6.06 13.73
CA PHE A 99 9.93 -7.39 13.69
C PHE A 99 9.14 -8.29 12.76
N SER A 100 9.71 -9.40 12.29
CA SER A 100 8.98 -10.38 11.50
C SER A 100 9.16 -11.79 12.03
N THR A 101 8.15 -12.66 11.84
CA THR A 101 8.22 -14.07 12.26
C THR A 101 8.91 -14.98 11.25
N GLY A 102 9.33 -14.46 10.09
CA GLY A 102 9.91 -15.26 9.01
C GLY A 102 8.86 -15.96 8.12
N VAL A 103 9.28 -16.41 6.94
CA VAL A 103 8.42 -16.85 5.82
C VAL A 103 8.11 -18.36 5.82
N SER A 104 7.89 -18.96 6.98
CA SER A 104 7.57 -20.38 7.13
C SER A 104 6.58 -20.59 8.27
N PHE A 105 6.28 -21.86 8.60
CA PHE A 105 5.50 -22.23 9.79
C PHE A 105 6.43 -22.79 10.88
N PRO A 106 7.17 -21.96 11.63
CA PRO A 106 8.03 -22.42 12.71
C PRO A 106 7.23 -23.12 13.80
N SER A 107 7.90 -23.96 14.61
CA SER A 107 7.25 -24.59 15.75
C SER A 107 6.79 -23.56 16.80
N LEU A 108 5.79 -23.89 17.61
CA LEU A 108 5.36 -23.00 18.70
C LEU A 108 6.50 -22.72 19.68
N ALA A 109 7.41 -23.67 19.91
CA ALA A 109 8.61 -23.46 20.73
C ALA A 109 9.55 -22.40 20.11
N TRP A 110 9.70 -22.38 18.80
CA TRP A 110 10.45 -21.34 18.11
C TRP A 110 9.78 -19.96 18.30
N HIS A 111 8.45 -19.87 18.16
CA HIS A 111 7.72 -18.63 18.38
C HIS A 111 7.82 -18.12 19.82
N GLU A 112 7.83 -19.03 20.79
CA GLU A 112 8.02 -18.69 22.20
C GLU A 112 9.42 -18.09 22.46
N GLU A 113 10.48 -18.68 21.89
CA GLU A 113 11.82 -18.11 21.94
C GLU A 113 11.91 -16.78 21.22
N HIS A 114 11.38 -16.69 20.00
CA HIS A 114 11.38 -15.47 19.22
C HIS A 114 10.59 -14.34 19.90
N ALA A 115 9.45 -14.64 20.53
CA ALA A 115 8.69 -13.65 21.30
C ALA A 115 9.49 -13.12 22.50
N ARG A 116 10.31 -13.96 23.17
CA ARG A 116 11.24 -13.51 24.23
C ARG A 116 12.33 -12.58 23.69
N GLN A 117 12.88 -12.89 22.51
CA GLN A 117 13.87 -12.05 21.83
C GLN A 117 13.25 -10.70 21.42
N CYS A 118 12.06 -10.72 20.81
CA CYS A 118 11.31 -9.52 20.46
C CYS A 118 10.99 -8.67 21.70
N ALA A 119 10.58 -9.27 22.82
CA ALA A 119 10.31 -8.54 24.06
C ALA A 119 11.53 -7.76 24.55
N LYS A 120 12.70 -8.40 24.54
CA LYS A 120 13.96 -7.76 24.95
C LYS A 120 14.35 -6.61 24.00
N ALA A 121 14.25 -6.83 22.68
CA ALA A 121 14.49 -5.80 21.68
C ALA A 121 13.48 -4.64 21.78
N ALA A 122 12.20 -4.95 22.06
CA ALA A 122 11.15 -3.97 22.25
C ALA A 122 11.41 -3.03 23.44
N ASP A 123 11.96 -3.55 24.53
CA ASP A 123 12.32 -2.72 25.69
C ASP A 123 13.43 -1.71 25.35
N ASP A 124 14.40 -2.12 24.52
CA ASP A 124 15.45 -1.21 24.04
C ASP A 124 14.87 -0.15 23.09
N LEU A 125 14.00 -0.53 22.16
CA LEU A 125 13.31 0.41 21.26
C LEU A 125 12.48 1.44 22.02
N ARG A 126 11.72 1.02 23.05
CA ARG A 126 10.92 1.93 23.88
C ARG A 126 11.80 2.95 24.60
N LYS A 127 12.99 2.55 25.09
CA LYS A 127 13.96 3.48 25.70
C LYS A 127 14.47 4.52 24.70
N MET A 128 14.55 4.17 23.43
CA MET A 128 14.87 5.09 22.34
C MET A 128 13.65 5.92 21.87
N GLY A 129 12.45 5.71 22.41
CA GLY A 129 11.22 6.32 21.94
C GLY A 129 10.74 5.80 20.58
N ILE A 130 11.14 4.59 20.19
CA ILE A 130 10.69 3.90 18.99
C ILE A 130 9.60 2.91 19.36
N VAL A 131 8.50 2.90 18.62
CA VAL A 131 7.39 1.95 18.81
C VAL A 131 7.78 0.57 18.28
N PRO A 132 7.82 -0.48 19.13
CA PRO A 132 8.06 -1.83 18.63
C PRO A 132 6.75 -2.47 18.16
N SER A 133 6.77 -3.11 17.01
CA SER A 133 5.64 -3.80 16.36
C SER A 133 6.09 -5.13 15.76
N ILE A 134 5.16 -5.94 15.27
CA ILE A 134 5.48 -7.23 14.66
C ILE A 134 4.62 -7.52 13.45
N GLU A 135 5.22 -8.19 12.49
CA GLU A 135 4.59 -8.78 11.32
C GLU A 135 4.58 -10.30 11.44
N ILE A 136 3.38 -10.89 11.44
CA ILE A 136 3.21 -12.35 11.37
C ILE A 136 3.16 -12.71 9.89
N GLN A 137 4.26 -13.29 9.41
CA GLN A 137 4.41 -13.70 8.02
C GLN A 137 3.85 -15.12 7.79
N THR A 138 3.52 -15.41 6.54
CA THR A 138 3.10 -16.76 6.11
C THR A 138 1.87 -17.28 6.83
N ILE A 139 0.72 -16.61 6.63
CA ILE A 139 -0.53 -17.02 7.28
C ILE A 139 -1.11 -18.30 6.66
N ILE A 140 -1.18 -18.35 5.32
CA ILE A 140 -1.65 -19.56 4.62
C ILE A 140 -0.63 -20.14 3.66
N GLY A 141 0.49 -19.45 3.46
CA GLY A 141 1.56 -19.80 2.53
C GLY A 141 1.62 -18.86 1.34
N HIS A 142 2.82 -18.59 0.89
CA HIS A 142 3.08 -17.55 -0.09
C HIS A 142 2.65 -17.96 -1.51
N THR A 143 3.08 -19.13 -1.98
CA THR A 143 2.63 -19.78 -3.24
C THR A 143 3.36 -21.10 -3.43
N ASP A 144 2.75 -22.04 -4.15
CA ASP A 144 3.42 -23.29 -4.54
C ASP A 144 4.64 -23.09 -5.46
N GLY A 145 4.79 -21.92 -6.07
CA GLY A 145 5.88 -21.60 -6.98
C GLY A 145 7.14 -21.04 -6.32
N ILE A 146 7.10 -20.69 -5.03
CA ILE A 146 8.25 -20.14 -4.30
C ILE A 146 8.80 -21.21 -3.35
N ILE A 147 9.93 -21.79 -3.71
CA ILE A 147 10.58 -22.82 -2.90
C ILE A 147 11.01 -22.22 -1.55
N GLY A 148 10.59 -22.87 -0.47
CA GLY A 148 10.97 -22.51 0.90
C GLY A 148 10.13 -21.43 1.57
N ALA A 149 9.19 -20.81 0.85
CA ALA A 149 8.26 -19.87 1.43
C ALA A 149 6.94 -20.57 1.79
N GLY A 150 6.74 -20.87 3.07
CA GLY A 150 5.50 -21.45 3.57
C GLY A 150 5.33 -22.93 3.29
N ASP A 151 6.42 -23.72 3.35
CA ASP A 151 6.33 -25.16 3.21
C ASP A 151 5.42 -25.73 4.30
N CYS A 152 4.29 -26.35 3.88
CA CYS A 152 3.33 -27.01 4.75
C CYS A 152 3.69 -28.48 5.01
N SER A 153 4.78 -28.99 4.45
CA SER A 153 5.23 -30.35 4.69
C SER A 153 5.61 -30.52 6.16
N GLY A 154 5.09 -31.58 6.79
CA GLY A 154 5.32 -31.83 8.20
C GLY A 154 4.35 -31.09 9.16
N GLN A 155 3.45 -30.27 8.65
CA GLN A 155 2.36 -29.71 9.45
C GLN A 155 1.20 -30.67 9.55
N ASP A 156 0.45 -30.61 10.65
CA ASP A 156 -0.65 -31.54 10.93
C ASP A 156 -2.03 -31.00 10.50
N TRP A 157 -2.06 -29.93 9.70
CA TRP A 157 -3.27 -29.36 9.10
C TRP A 157 -3.34 -29.58 7.59
N GLY A 158 -4.55 -29.47 7.04
CA GLY A 158 -4.81 -29.65 5.61
C GLY A 158 -4.34 -28.50 4.75
N THR A 159 -3.94 -28.81 3.52
CA THR A 159 -3.61 -27.83 2.50
C THR A 159 -4.83 -27.44 1.66
N MET A 160 -4.75 -26.31 0.95
CA MET A 160 -5.76 -25.92 -0.03
C MET A 160 -5.87 -26.95 -1.15
N VAL A 161 -7.08 -27.21 -1.62
CA VAL A 161 -7.35 -28.14 -2.72
C VAL A 161 -7.93 -27.37 -3.90
N SER A 162 -7.43 -27.64 -5.11
CA SER A 162 -7.95 -27.04 -6.34
C SER A 162 -9.33 -27.57 -6.70
N ALA A 163 -10.02 -26.92 -7.64
CA ALA A 163 -11.29 -27.39 -8.19
C ALA A 163 -11.20 -28.77 -8.84
N ASP A 164 -10.02 -29.16 -9.32
CA ASP A 164 -9.74 -30.45 -9.92
C ASP A 164 -9.30 -31.52 -8.87
N GLY A 165 -9.35 -31.20 -7.59
CA GLY A 165 -9.04 -32.11 -6.48
C GLY A 165 -7.56 -32.25 -6.15
N LEU A 166 -6.68 -31.42 -6.73
CA LEU A 166 -5.25 -31.47 -6.48
C LEU A 166 -4.89 -30.64 -5.25
N PRO A 167 -4.20 -31.23 -4.24
CA PRO A 167 -3.74 -30.49 -3.07
C PRO A 167 -2.58 -29.55 -3.43
N ALA A 168 -2.58 -28.38 -2.84
CA ALA A 168 -1.45 -27.46 -2.84
C ALA A 168 -0.34 -28.02 -1.94
N LYS A 169 0.92 -27.68 -2.25
CA LYS A 169 2.09 -28.09 -1.44
C LYS A 169 2.39 -27.09 -0.33
N HIS A 170 2.22 -25.82 -0.61
CA HIS A 170 2.69 -24.70 0.24
C HIS A 170 1.57 -23.70 0.59
N LEU A 171 0.31 -24.11 0.45
CA LEU A 171 -0.86 -23.30 0.81
C LEU A 171 -1.75 -24.05 1.78
N SER A 172 -1.85 -23.57 3.00
CA SER A 172 -2.70 -24.15 4.06
C SER A 172 -4.17 -23.81 3.83
N CYS A 173 -5.07 -24.72 4.23
CA CYS A 173 -6.51 -24.46 4.20
C CYS A 173 -6.89 -23.48 5.32
N PRO A 174 -7.40 -22.27 5.02
CA PRO A 174 -7.72 -21.27 6.05
C PRO A 174 -8.88 -21.68 6.98
N ARG A 175 -9.61 -22.73 6.62
CA ARG A 175 -10.70 -23.29 7.42
C ARG A 175 -10.25 -24.42 8.35
N ASP A 176 -9.01 -24.86 8.25
CA ASP A 176 -8.52 -25.94 9.09
C ASP A 176 -8.41 -25.47 10.56
N PRO A 177 -9.07 -26.16 11.51
CA PRO A 177 -9.09 -25.73 12.90
C PRO A 177 -7.71 -25.77 13.57
N LYS A 178 -6.80 -26.65 13.12
CA LYS A 178 -5.43 -26.73 13.66
C LYS A 178 -4.59 -25.55 13.19
N LEU A 179 -4.74 -25.12 11.93
CA LEU A 179 -4.11 -23.90 11.43
C LEU A 179 -4.60 -22.68 12.23
N ILE A 180 -5.92 -22.56 12.43
CA ILE A 180 -6.51 -21.48 13.22
C ILE A 180 -5.95 -21.48 14.65
N ALA A 181 -5.93 -22.65 15.30
CA ALA A 181 -5.39 -22.79 16.66
C ALA A 181 -3.89 -22.43 16.74
N TYR A 182 -3.10 -22.81 15.73
CA TYR A 182 -1.69 -22.44 15.64
C TYR A 182 -1.54 -20.90 15.59
N PHE A 183 -2.24 -20.20 14.69
CA PHE A 183 -2.12 -18.75 14.59
C PHE A 183 -2.72 -17.99 15.79
N VAL A 184 -3.77 -18.50 16.40
CA VAL A 184 -4.26 -17.98 17.68
C VAL A 184 -3.15 -18.02 18.73
N ARG A 185 -2.43 -19.14 18.84
CA ARG A 185 -1.33 -19.28 19.81
C ARG A 185 -0.13 -18.39 19.47
N VAL A 186 0.25 -18.31 18.19
CA VAL A 186 1.31 -17.38 17.71
C VAL A 186 0.96 -15.93 18.04
N ALA A 187 -0.28 -15.54 17.77
CA ALA A 187 -0.77 -14.18 18.05
C ALA A 187 -0.73 -13.85 19.55
N GLU A 188 -1.16 -14.78 20.42
CA GLU A 188 -1.07 -14.59 21.90
C GLU A 188 0.37 -14.41 22.37
N MET A 189 1.31 -15.25 21.88
CA MET A 189 2.72 -15.18 22.26
C MET A 189 3.34 -13.82 21.91
N HIS A 190 3.07 -13.34 20.69
CA HIS A 190 3.62 -12.06 20.26
C HIS A 190 2.86 -10.86 20.81
N ALA A 191 1.60 -10.97 21.17
CA ALA A 191 0.87 -9.92 21.87
C ALA A 191 1.33 -9.74 23.33
N ALA A 192 1.93 -10.78 23.95
CA ALA A 192 2.33 -10.76 25.36
C ALA A 192 3.35 -9.66 25.72
N TRP A 193 4.19 -9.24 24.78
CA TRP A 193 5.14 -8.14 24.97
C TRP A 193 4.58 -6.76 24.56
N LYS A 194 3.26 -6.67 24.28
CA LYS A 194 2.50 -5.44 24.00
C LYS A 194 3.08 -4.63 22.85
N PRO A 195 3.10 -5.17 21.62
CA PRO A 195 3.51 -4.42 20.43
C PRO A 195 2.55 -3.26 20.16
N GLY A 196 3.04 -2.19 19.54
CA GLY A 196 2.19 -1.10 19.07
C GLY A 196 1.22 -1.56 17.99
N SER A 197 1.69 -2.43 17.09
CA SER A 197 0.85 -3.08 16.09
C SER A 197 1.25 -4.53 15.83
N VAL A 198 0.26 -5.34 15.40
CA VAL A 198 0.45 -6.70 14.86
C VAL A 198 -0.05 -6.70 13.42
N TRP A 199 0.83 -7.00 12.49
CA TRP A 199 0.55 -7.04 11.07
C TRP A 199 0.35 -8.46 10.58
N VAL A 200 -0.65 -8.65 9.73
CA VAL A 200 -0.92 -9.88 9.00
C VAL A 200 -0.41 -9.73 7.57
N ASP A 201 0.42 -10.66 7.12
CA ASP A 201 1.12 -10.60 5.85
C ASP A 201 0.20 -10.78 4.62
N ASP A 202 0.72 -10.43 3.44
CA ASP A 202 0.01 -10.35 2.17
C ASP A 202 -0.19 -11.70 1.46
N ASP A 203 0.32 -12.78 2.02
CA ASP A 203 0.10 -14.13 1.51
C ASP A 203 -1.35 -14.62 1.75
N LEU A 204 -2.11 -13.94 2.60
CA LEU A 204 -3.50 -14.25 2.88
C LEU A 204 -4.40 -13.89 1.68
N SER A 205 -4.51 -14.85 0.76
CA SER A 205 -5.27 -14.71 -0.48
C SER A 205 -6.19 -15.90 -0.70
N TYR A 206 -7.46 -15.64 -0.99
CA TYR A 206 -8.41 -16.70 -1.36
C TYR A 206 -8.13 -17.30 -2.75
N ARG A 207 -7.25 -16.70 -3.52
CA ARG A 207 -6.83 -17.21 -4.81
C ARG A 207 -5.87 -18.36 -4.60
N ASN A 208 -6.28 -19.55 -5.02
CA ASN A 208 -5.37 -20.68 -5.10
C ASN A 208 -4.31 -20.39 -6.17
N ARG A 209 -3.07 -20.17 -5.75
CA ARG A 209 -1.92 -19.92 -6.62
C ARG A 209 -1.16 -21.18 -6.98
N ALA A 210 -1.73 -22.36 -6.73
CA ALA A 210 -1.05 -23.63 -7.03
C ALA A 210 -0.65 -23.70 -8.51
N PRO A 211 0.60 -23.99 -8.84
CA PRO A 211 1.09 -24.05 -10.21
C PRO A 211 0.52 -25.17 -11.05
N VAL A 212 -0.09 -26.17 -10.42
CA VAL A 212 -0.80 -27.27 -11.08
C VAL A 212 -2.07 -26.87 -11.82
N LEU A 213 -2.51 -25.60 -11.68
CA LEU A 213 -3.70 -25.12 -12.35
C LEU A 213 -3.39 -24.77 -13.81
N LYS A 214 -4.02 -25.48 -14.74
CA LYS A 214 -3.92 -25.18 -16.17
C LYS A 214 -4.38 -23.73 -16.44
N PRO A 215 -3.72 -22.99 -17.34
CA PRO A 215 -4.20 -21.70 -17.78
C PRO A 215 -5.68 -21.77 -18.23
N GLY A 216 -6.53 -20.86 -17.72
CA GLY A 216 -7.97 -20.86 -17.99
C GLY A 216 -8.86 -21.62 -17.00
N ASN A 217 -8.29 -22.50 -16.18
CA ASN A 217 -9.05 -23.32 -15.23
C ASN A 217 -8.93 -22.87 -13.76
N ARG A 218 -8.39 -21.69 -13.51
CA ARG A 218 -8.13 -21.16 -12.17
C ARG A 218 -9.41 -20.65 -11.53
N LEU A 219 -10.06 -21.49 -10.73
CA LEU A 219 -11.07 -21.02 -9.79
C LEU A 219 -10.39 -20.64 -8.47
N ALA A 220 -10.84 -19.53 -7.90
CA ALA A 220 -10.36 -19.06 -6.60
C ALA A 220 -10.97 -19.90 -5.45
N GLY A 221 -10.34 -19.87 -4.28
CA GLY A 221 -10.80 -20.54 -3.09
C GLY A 221 -10.26 -21.97 -2.92
N CYS A 222 -10.60 -22.58 -1.80
CA CYS A 222 -10.21 -23.94 -1.43
C CYS A 222 -11.38 -24.92 -1.64
N PHE A 223 -11.17 -25.95 -2.45
CA PHE A 223 -12.15 -26.98 -2.76
C PHE A 223 -11.93 -28.28 -1.96
N CYS A 224 -11.36 -28.21 -0.75
CA CYS A 224 -11.33 -29.36 0.16
C CYS A 224 -12.75 -29.67 0.70
N ASP A 225 -12.93 -30.89 1.21
CA ASP A 225 -14.26 -31.35 1.65
C ASP A 225 -14.85 -30.46 2.76
N ALA A 226 -14.01 -29.92 3.67
CA ALA A 226 -14.46 -29.03 4.72
C ALA A 226 -14.97 -27.66 4.16
N CYS A 227 -14.30 -27.11 3.14
CA CYS A 227 -14.73 -25.87 2.50
C CYS A 227 -16.00 -26.08 1.67
N ILE A 228 -16.09 -27.17 0.90
CA ILE A 228 -17.30 -27.53 0.14
C ILE A 228 -18.49 -27.77 1.08
N ALA A 229 -18.30 -28.54 2.17
CA ALA A 229 -19.34 -28.74 3.16
C ALA A 229 -19.80 -27.46 3.84
N GLY A 230 -18.86 -26.54 4.10
CA GLY A 230 -19.18 -25.21 4.62
C GLY A 230 -20.02 -24.38 3.66
N PHE A 231 -19.63 -24.32 2.39
CA PHE A 231 -20.40 -23.65 1.34
C PHE A 231 -21.77 -24.31 1.12
N SER A 232 -21.83 -25.64 1.13
CA SER A 232 -23.08 -26.40 1.01
C SER A 232 -24.09 -26.01 2.11
N ARG A 233 -23.62 -25.86 3.35
CA ARG A 233 -24.48 -25.39 4.46
C ARG A 233 -24.95 -23.95 4.24
N ALA A 234 -24.08 -23.07 3.76
CA ALA A 234 -24.43 -21.68 3.49
C ALA A 234 -25.48 -21.55 2.37
N GLU A 235 -25.41 -22.39 1.35
CA GLU A 235 -26.35 -22.43 0.22
C GLU A 235 -27.63 -23.24 0.50
N GLY A 236 -27.69 -23.99 1.60
CA GLY A 236 -28.80 -24.92 1.88
C GLY A 236 -28.90 -26.09 0.88
N LYS A 237 -27.80 -26.40 0.19
CA LYS A 237 -27.73 -27.40 -0.86
C LYS A 237 -26.40 -28.17 -0.79
N THR A 238 -26.46 -29.51 -0.84
CA THR A 238 -25.24 -30.33 -0.92
C THR A 238 -24.56 -30.18 -2.28
N TRP A 239 -23.28 -29.89 -2.25
CA TRP A 239 -22.44 -29.76 -3.42
C TRP A 239 -21.35 -30.83 -3.44
N GLU A 240 -21.18 -31.46 -4.61
CA GLU A 240 -20.01 -32.26 -4.95
C GLU A 240 -18.98 -31.35 -5.65
N ARG A 241 -17.65 -31.61 -5.45
CA ARG A 241 -16.56 -30.76 -5.98
C ARG A 241 -16.69 -30.45 -7.47
N ALA A 242 -16.89 -31.51 -8.30
CA ALA A 242 -16.97 -31.34 -9.75
C ALA A 242 -18.20 -30.53 -10.17
N ALA A 243 -19.36 -30.79 -9.56
CA ALA A 243 -20.60 -30.06 -9.84
C ALA A 243 -20.50 -28.60 -9.39
N LEU A 244 -19.92 -28.33 -8.23
CA LEU A 244 -19.67 -26.97 -7.76
C LEU A 244 -18.72 -26.21 -8.69
N ALA A 245 -17.59 -26.81 -9.06
CA ALA A 245 -16.64 -26.22 -9.99
C ALA A 245 -17.27 -25.89 -11.34
N GLN A 246 -18.12 -26.76 -11.87
CA GLN A 246 -18.86 -26.52 -13.11
C GLN A 246 -19.87 -25.37 -12.96
N ALA A 247 -20.62 -25.34 -11.86
CA ALA A 247 -21.57 -24.26 -11.59
C ALA A 247 -20.88 -22.90 -11.50
N ILE A 248 -19.73 -22.80 -10.82
CA ILE A 248 -18.93 -21.57 -10.73
C ILE A 248 -18.39 -21.12 -12.09
N ARG A 249 -18.06 -22.07 -12.98
CA ARG A 249 -17.59 -21.74 -14.35
C ARG A 249 -18.70 -21.20 -15.24
N SER A 250 -19.90 -21.76 -15.12
CA SER A 250 -21.03 -21.46 -16.00
C SER A 250 -21.95 -20.33 -15.53
N ASP A 251 -21.95 -20.01 -14.25
CA ASP A 251 -22.84 -19.02 -13.65
C ASP A 251 -22.05 -17.95 -12.87
N ALA A 252 -22.14 -16.70 -13.32
CA ALA A 252 -21.47 -15.55 -12.69
C ALA A 252 -21.99 -15.27 -11.28
N ALA A 253 -23.29 -15.49 -11.01
CA ALA A 253 -23.86 -15.30 -9.69
C ALA A 253 -23.34 -16.38 -8.72
N MET A 254 -23.22 -17.62 -9.18
CA MET A 254 -22.61 -18.70 -8.37
C MET A 254 -21.14 -18.40 -8.08
N ARG A 255 -20.40 -17.87 -9.07
CA ARG A 255 -19.00 -17.44 -8.86
C ARG A 255 -18.91 -16.37 -7.79
N THR A 256 -19.75 -15.35 -7.84
CA THR A 256 -19.78 -14.28 -6.83
C THR A 256 -20.04 -14.85 -5.43
N ARG A 257 -21.02 -15.74 -5.26
CA ARG A 257 -21.32 -16.36 -3.97
C ARG A 257 -20.17 -17.22 -3.43
N TRP A 258 -19.50 -17.96 -4.32
CA TRP A 258 -18.32 -18.75 -3.95
C TRP A 258 -17.12 -17.85 -3.55
N ASP A 259 -16.89 -16.77 -4.29
CA ASP A 259 -15.83 -15.81 -3.99
C ASP A 259 -16.12 -15.11 -2.65
N ASP A 260 -17.34 -14.67 -2.40
CA ASP A 260 -17.77 -14.05 -1.14
C ASP A 260 -17.61 -15.02 0.04
N TYR A 261 -18.01 -16.26 -0.12
CA TYR A 261 -17.82 -17.31 0.88
C TYR A 261 -16.33 -17.54 1.17
N SER A 262 -15.51 -17.66 0.12
CA SER A 262 -14.08 -17.90 0.25
C SER A 262 -13.37 -16.73 0.94
N CYS A 263 -13.75 -15.49 0.62
CA CYS A 263 -13.29 -14.30 1.32
C CYS A 263 -13.75 -14.28 2.80
N GLY A 264 -14.98 -14.70 3.06
CA GLY A 264 -15.54 -14.85 4.40
C GLY A 264 -14.73 -15.80 5.27
N VAL A 265 -14.31 -16.94 4.72
CA VAL A 265 -13.43 -17.91 5.41
C VAL A 265 -12.09 -17.29 5.82
N MET A 266 -11.49 -16.47 4.95
CA MET A 266 -10.29 -15.71 5.31
C MET A 266 -10.55 -14.69 6.43
N GLY A 267 -11.72 -14.02 6.37
CA GLY A 267 -12.17 -13.11 7.42
C GLY A 267 -12.39 -13.80 8.77
N GLU A 268 -12.89 -15.04 8.79
CA GLU A 268 -13.01 -15.84 10.02
C GLU A 268 -11.63 -16.12 10.66
N LEU A 269 -10.64 -16.48 9.85
CA LEU A 269 -9.26 -16.69 10.31
C LEU A 269 -8.67 -15.41 10.90
N THR A 270 -8.76 -14.28 10.19
CA THR A 270 -8.21 -13.01 10.67
C THR A 270 -8.92 -12.49 11.91
N ARG A 271 -10.24 -12.70 12.03
CA ARG A 271 -10.99 -12.39 13.25
C ARG A 271 -10.48 -13.19 14.45
N ALA A 272 -10.19 -14.48 14.27
CA ALA A 272 -9.64 -15.31 15.34
C ALA A 272 -8.25 -14.81 15.80
N ILE A 273 -7.39 -14.43 14.85
CA ILE A 273 -6.07 -13.85 15.14
C ILE A 273 -6.21 -12.55 15.93
N ALA A 274 -7.03 -11.61 15.45
CA ALA A 274 -7.22 -10.32 16.10
C ALA A 274 -7.82 -10.46 17.51
N ALA A 275 -8.81 -11.33 17.68
CA ALA A 275 -9.39 -11.62 18.98
C ALA A 275 -8.37 -12.23 19.95
N ALA A 276 -7.42 -13.04 19.45
CA ALA A 276 -6.32 -13.57 20.25
C ALA A 276 -5.35 -12.48 20.70
N VAL A 277 -4.95 -11.57 19.81
CA VAL A 277 -4.12 -10.41 20.15
C VAL A 277 -4.80 -9.57 21.22
N HIS A 278 -6.06 -9.21 21.03
CA HIS A 278 -6.77 -8.28 21.92
C HIS A 278 -7.14 -8.89 23.27
N ARG A 279 -7.24 -10.22 23.40
CA ARG A 279 -7.34 -10.88 24.71
C ARG A 279 -6.13 -10.62 25.59
N VAL A 280 -4.94 -10.48 24.99
CA VAL A 280 -3.65 -10.32 25.67
C VAL A 280 -3.22 -8.86 25.74
N SER A 281 -3.43 -8.11 24.67
CA SER A 281 -3.04 -6.70 24.54
C SER A 281 -4.13 -5.90 23.83
N PRO A 282 -5.14 -5.39 24.56
CA PRO A 282 -6.29 -4.68 23.97
C PRO A 282 -5.94 -3.42 23.19
N GLU A 283 -4.82 -2.76 23.51
CA GLU A 283 -4.38 -1.50 22.88
C GLU A 283 -3.58 -1.73 21.58
N THR A 284 -3.22 -2.98 21.26
CA THR A 284 -2.43 -3.29 20.07
C THR A 284 -3.27 -3.10 18.80
N VAL A 285 -2.78 -2.28 17.86
CA VAL A 285 -3.46 -2.04 16.59
C VAL A 285 -3.22 -3.20 15.63
N MET A 286 -4.27 -3.64 14.92
CA MET A 286 -4.13 -4.63 13.85
C MET A 286 -3.76 -3.97 12.53
N GLY A 287 -2.85 -4.59 11.79
CA GLY A 287 -2.48 -4.21 10.42
C GLY A 287 -2.70 -5.35 9.43
N TYR A 288 -3.01 -5.01 8.19
CA TYR A 288 -3.14 -5.98 7.10
C TYR A 288 -2.32 -5.53 5.89
N GLN A 289 -1.46 -6.42 5.43
CA GLN A 289 -0.71 -6.26 4.19
C GLN A 289 -1.43 -7.02 3.08
N TYR A 290 -1.49 -6.46 1.87
CA TYR A 290 -2.13 -7.14 0.75
C TYR A 290 -1.51 -6.75 -0.59
N GLY A 291 -1.38 -7.73 -1.46
CA GLY A 291 -0.92 -7.57 -2.84
C GLY A 291 -2.06 -7.83 -3.83
N GLY A 292 -2.54 -6.81 -4.54
CA GLY A 292 -3.66 -6.91 -5.45
C GLY A 292 -4.97 -6.34 -4.90
N PRO A 293 -6.16 -6.76 -5.40
CA PRO A 293 -7.43 -6.20 -4.94
C PRO A 293 -7.64 -6.41 -3.44
N LEU A 294 -8.14 -5.38 -2.76
CA LEU A 294 -8.52 -5.49 -1.35
C LEU A 294 -9.83 -6.29 -1.22
N TYR A 295 -9.76 -7.40 -0.50
CA TYR A 295 -10.92 -8.19 -0.13
C TYR A 295 -11.41 -7.77 1.24
N ALA A 296 -12.47 -6.97 1.29
CA ALA A 296 -12.97 -6.32 2.50
C ALA A 296 -13.25 -7.29 3.68
N ALA A 297 -13.56 -8.54 3.41
CA ALA A 297 -13.81 -9.54 4.45
C ALA A 297 -12.58 -9.77 5.36
N ILE A 298 -11.37 -9.67 4.81
CA ILE A 298 -10.12 -9.92 5.55
C ILE A 298 -9.86 -8.82 6.59
N PRO A 299 -9.72 -7.53 6.22
CA PRO A 299 -9.53 -6.48 7.22
C PRO A 299 -10.77 -6.26 8.11
N ARG A 300 -11.99 -6.54 7.61
CA ARG A 300 -13.19 -6.55 8.47
C ARG A 300 -13.11 -7.62 9.55
N GLY A 301 -12.58 -8.81 9.23
CA GLY A 301 -12.32 -9.84 10.22
C GLY A 301 -11.38 -9.35 11.33
N LEU A 302 -10.29 -8.65 10.97
CA LEU A 302 -9.39 -8.02 11.95
C LEU A 302 -10.12 -6.97 12.80
N TYR A 303 -10.93 -6.10 12.17
CA TYR A 303 -11.74 -5.10 12.86
C TYR A 303 -12.76 -5.74 13.81
N ASP A 304 -13.49 -6.76 13.35
CA ASP A 304 -14.50 -7.45 14.15
C ASP A 304 -13.90 -8.22 15.34
N GLY A 305 -12.65 -8.68 15.21
CA GLY A 305 -11.92 -9.36 16.27
C GLY A 305 -11.29 -8.40 17.30
N SER A 306 -10.97 -7.18 16.88
CA SER A 306 -10.28 -6.18 17.69
C SER A 306 -11.18 -5.05 18.20
N GLY A 307 -12.20 -4.67 17.43
CA GLY A 307 -12.98 -3.47 17.68
C GLY A 307 -12.30 -2.15 17.28
N HIS A 308 -11.07 -2.20 16.72
CA HIS A 308 -10.28 -1.03 16.33
C HIS A 308 -10.08 -0.96 14.81
N PRO A 309 -10.03 0.26 14.21
CA PRO A 309 -9.72 0.42 12.80
C PRO A 309 -8.36 -0.21 12.44
N VAL A 310 -8.32 -0.88 11.29
CA VAL A 310 -7.18 -1.66 10.82
C VAL A 310 -6.27 -0.77 9.98
N ARG A 311 -4.96 -0.80 10.24
CA ARG A 311 -3.96 -0.18 9.35
C ARG A 311 -3.80 -1.02 8.10
N LEU A 312 -3.65 -0.39 6.93
CA LEU A 312 -3.51 -1.08 5.66
C LEU A 312 -2.17 -0.78 4.98
N ARG A 313 -1.55 -1.81 4.42
CA ARG A 313 -0.35 -1.70 3.57
C ARG A 313 -0.61 -2.41 2.24
N PRO A 314 -1.07 -1.68 1.20
CA PRO A 314 -1.10 -2.23 -0.15
C PRO A 314 0.31 -2.50 -0.68
N GLY A 315 0.51 -3.63 -1.33
CA GLY A 315 1.74 -4.06 -1.97
C GLY A 315 1.68 -3.96 -3.49
N GLY A 316 2.82 -3.78 -4.16
CA GLY A 316 2.77 -3.54 -5.60
C GLY A 316 4.04 -3.66 -6.43
N GLY A 317 5.08 -4.33 -5.99
CA GLY A 317 6.30 -4.54 -6.80
C GLY A 317 7.21 -3.31 -6.91
N SER A 318 8.09 -3.27 -7.93
CA SER A 318 9.14 -2.25 -8.10
C SER A 318 10.07 -2.15 -6.89
N TYR A 319 10.92 -3.17 -6.73
CA TYR A 319 11.77 -3.33 -5.53
C TYR A 319 13.23 -2.91 -5.76
N TRP A 320 13.54 -2.23 -6.87
CA TRP A 320 14.90 -1.83 -7.27
C TRP A 320 14.90 -0.51 -8.04
N ASP A 321 16.09 0.13 -8.10
CA ASP A 321 16.30 1.42 -8.76
C ASP A 321 16.61 1.25 -10.26
N THR A 322 15.67 0.75 -11.04
CA THR A 322 15.87 0.57 -12.50
C THR A 322 15.13 1.60 -13.35
N ASP A 323 14.00 2.08 -12.89
CA ASP A 323 13.18 3.08 -13.59
C ASP A 323 12.39 3.95 -12.60
N PRO A 324 12.69 5.27 -12.51
CA PRO A 324 11.97 6.17 -11.64
C PRO A 324 10.47 6.30 -11.97
N ASN A 325 10.07 6.00 -13.20
CA ASN A 325 8.65 6.01 -13.56
C ASN A 325 7.92 4.79 -12.99
N ASP A 326 8.61 3.67 -12.82
CA ASP A 326 8.01 2.48 -12.21
C ASP A 326 7.67 2.70 -10.73
N GLN A 327 8.48 3.47 -10.00
CA GLN A 327 8.18 3.85 -8.62
C GLN A 327 6.91 4.72 -8.55
N LEU A 328 6.84 5.75 -9.38
CA LEU A 328 5.66 6.60 -9.46
C LEU A 328 4.41 5.84 -9.91
N ASN A 329 4.53 4.94 -10.89
CA ASN A 329 3.45 4.04 -11.30
C ASN A 329 2.98 3.16 -10.13
N LYS A 330 3.91 2.65 -9.32
CA LYS A 330 3.60 1.90 -8.12
C LYS A 330 2.82 2.76 -7.13
N ALA A 331 3.27 3.97 -6.82
CA ALA A 331 2.58 4.85 -5.89
C ALA A 331 1.12 5.12 -6.31
N TYR A 332 0.85 5.39 -7.60
CA TYR A 332 -0.51 5.50 -8.13
C TYR A 332 -1.29 4.18 -8.05
N TYR A 333 -0.64 3.06 -8.32
CA TYR A 333 -1.27 1.74 -8.20
C TYR A 333 -1.69 1.45 -6.75
N LEU A 334 -0.81 1.70 -5.77
CA LEU A 334 -1.12 1.48 -4.36
C LEU A 334 -2.29 2.34 -3.89
N GLN A 335 -2.34 3.61 -4.33
CA GLN A 335 -3.48 4.48 -4.06
C GLN A 335 -4.77 3.92 -4.64
N ASN A 336 -4.73 3.43 -5.89
CA ASN A 336 -5.90 2.84 -6.55
C ASN A 336 -6.42 1.59 -5.82
N LEU A 337 -5.55 0.81 -5.18
CA LEU A 337 -5.97 -0.35 -4.37
C LEU A 337 -6.79 0.06 -3.14
N LEU A 338 -6.56 1.25 -2.62
CA LEU A 338 -7.30 1.83 -1.49
C LEU A 338 -8.57 2.54 -1.91
N ASP A 339 -8.70 2.83 -3.21
CA ASP A 339 -9.83 3.59 -3.72
C ASP A 339 -11.17 2.85 -3.52
N GLY A 340 -12.16 3.58 -3.09
CA GLY A 340 -13.48 3.05 -2.75
C GLY A 340 -13.61 2.45 -1.34
N PHE A 341 -12.50 2.35 -0.59
CA PHE A 341 -12.50 1.87 0.81
C PHE A 341 -12.12 2.97 1.81
N ARG A 342 -11.45 4.04 1.37
CA ARG A 342 -11.15 5.17 2.25
C ARG A 342 -12.44 5.76 2.84
N GLY A 343 -12.45 5.99 4.14
CA GLY A 343 -13.63 6.45 4.89
C GLY A 343 -14.53 5.33 5.42
N GLU A 344 -14.25 4.08 5.10
CA GLU A 344 -14.89 2.95 5.78
C GLU A 344 -14.43 2.90 7.26
N LYS A 345 -15.37 2.75 8.19
CA LYS A 345 -15.09 2.80 9.65
C LYS A 345 -14.08 1.75 10.15
N TRP A 346 -13.89 0.70 9.40
CA TRP A 346 -12.94 -0.38 9.73
C TRP A 346 -11.54 -0.13 9.19
N ILE A 347 -11.32 0.94 8.41
CA ILE A 347 -9.99 1.35 7.94
C ILE A 347 -9.45 2.46 8.84
N GLY A 348 -8.24 2.25 9.33
CA GLY A 348 -7.41 3.26 9.96
C GLY A 348 -6.44 3.90 8.96
N ALA A 349 -5.21 4.13 9.39
CA ALA A 349 -4.16 4.71 8.56
C ALA A 349 -3.63 3.73 7.50
N CYS A 350 -3.16 4.27 6.38
CA CYS A 350 -2.63 3.50 5.26
C CYS A 350 -1.18 3.88 4.96
N CYS A 351 -0.32 2.88 4.70
CA CYS A 351 1.07 3.10 4.30
C CYS A 351 1.41 2.32 3.02
N PRO A 352 2.41 2.75 2.25
CA PRO A 352 2.85 2.02 1.07
C PRO A 352 3.74 0.82 1.45
N GLU A 353 3.82 -0.16 0.55
CA GLU A 353 4.93 -1.10 0.54
C GLU A 353 6.15 -0.44 -0.10
N ILE A 354 7.10 0.00 0.70
CA ILE A 354 8.42 0.39 0.22
C ILE A 354 9.37 -0.73 0.58
N GLU A 355 9.84 -1.46 -0.42
CA GLU A 355 10.63 -2.67 -0.21
C GLU A 355 11.81 -2.75 -1.19
N THR A 356 12.89 -3.38 -0.75
CA THR A 356 14.02 -3.77 -1.59
C THR A 356 14.06 -5.29 -1.70
N CYS A 357 14.32 -5.84 -2.88
CA CYS A 357 14.48 -7.28 -3.04
C CYS A 357 15.39 -7.59 -4.23
N PRO A 358 16.57 -8.19 -4.02
CA PRO A 358 17.18 -8.52 -2.72
C PRO A 358 17.53 -7.27 -1.91
N ARG A 359 17.67 -7.40 -0.60
CA ARG A 359 17.99 -6.30 0.32
C ARG A 359 19.48 -6.10 0.39
N THR A 360 20.07 -5.59 -0.68
CA THR A 360 21.51 -5.41 -0.86
C THR A 360 21.81 -3.97 -1.25
N PHE A 361 23.04 -3.54 -1.00
CA PHE A 361 23.57 -2.23 -1.40
C PHE A 361 23.32 -1.90 -2.89
N ALA A 362 23.44 -2.89 -3.77
CA ALA A 362 23.31 -2.69 -5.21
C ALA A 362 21.86 -2.64 -5.71
N CYS A 363 20.88 -2.95 -4.85
CA CYS A 363 19.48 -3.05 -5.26
C CYS A 363 18.77 -1.70 -5.26
N ARG A 364 18.89 -0.95 -4.16
CA ARG A 364 18.24 0.35 -3.97
C ARG A 364 19.12 1.32 -3.22
N THR A 365 19.03 2.58 -3.62
CA THR A 365 19.68 3.70 -2.95
C THR A 365 18.74 4.37 -1.93
N ALA A 366 19.29 5.07 -0.96
CA ALA A 366 18.51 5.91 -0.06
C ALA A 366 17.71 6.97 -0.82
N GLN A 367 18.27 7.54 -1.90
CA GLN A 367 17.55 8.49 -2.76
C GLN A 367 16.30 7.89 -3.40
N GLY A 368 16.39 6.65 -3.90
CA GLY A 368 15.24 5.94 -4.46
C GLY A 368 14.16 5.67 -3.42
N LEU A 369 14.55 5.30 -2.18
CA LEU A 369 13.61 5.10 -1.07
C LEU A 369 12.94 6.41 -0.63
N ILE A 370 13.70 7.50 -0.52
CA ILE A 370 13.18 8.83 -0.16
C ILE A 370 12.19 9.33 -1.22
N LEU A 371 12.51 9.15 -2.49
CA LEU A 371 11.63 9.53 -3.60
C LEU A 371 10.32 8.76 -3.56
N GLU A 372 10.37 7.44 -3.43
CA GLU A 372 9.16 6.61 -3.33
C GLU A 372 8.32 6.94 -2.10
N ALA A 373 8.96 7.20 -0.96
CA ALA A 373 8.27 7.66 0.24
C ALA A 373 7.52 8.98 -0.01
N PHE A 374 8.20 9.95 -0.62
CA PHE A 374 7.60 11.25 -0.95
C PHE A 374 6.44 11.14 -1.94
N GLU A 375 6.57 10.33 -3.01
CA GLU A 375 5.51 10.09 -4.00
C GLU A 375 4.24 9.52 -3.34
N ASN A 376 4.41 8.56 -2.45
CA ASN A 376 3.29 7.96 -1.73
C ASN A 376 2.60 8.94 -0.77
N LEU A 377 3.34 9.76 -0.04
CA LEU A 377 2.78 10.84 0.78
C LEU A 377 2.06 11.89 -0.08
N ALA A 378 2.63 12.25 -1.24
CA ALA A 378 2.02 13.20 -2.16
C ALA A 378 0.66 12.70 -2.69
N LEU A 379 0.51 11.40 -2.86
CA LEU A 379 -0.72 10.75 -3.28
C LEU A 379 -1.67 10.41 -2.12
N GLY A 380 -1.30 10.70 -0.87
CA GLY A 380 -2.20 10.65 0.28
C GLY A 380 -2.09 9.39 1.13
N MET A 381 -0.93 8.75 1.18
CA MET A 381 -0.63 7.78 2.24
C MET A 381 -0.44 8.53 3.57
N ASP A 382 -0.84 7.88 4.66
CA ASP A 382 -0.91 8.51 5.98
C ASP A 382 0.40 8.37 6.76
N PHE A 383 1.19 7.32 6.48
CA PHE A 383 2.50 7.05 7.09
C PHE A 383 3.35 6.19 6.14
N LEU A 384 4.56 5.82 6.52
CA LEU A 384 5.50 5.10 5.69
C LEU A 384 5.89 3.76 6.33
N SER A 385 6.10 2.73 5.51
CA SER A 385 6.76 1.49 5.95
C SER A 385 7.82 1.06 4.94
N MET A 386 9.03 0.79 5.43
CA MET A 386 10.19 0.47 4.60
C MET A 386 10.77 -0.89 5.01
N PHE A 387 10.79 -1.85 4.09
CA PHE A 387 11.50 -3.11 4.28
C PHE A 387 12.84 -3.04 3.54
N ALA A 388 13.77 -2.32 4.13
CA ALA A 388 15.08 -1.99 3.55
C ALA A 388 16.25 -2.78 4.15
N ALA A 389 16.03 -3.48 5.28
CA ALA A 389 17.06 -4.21 6.00
C ALA A 389 16.70 -5.69 6.17
N ASP A 390 17.63 -6.59 5.83
CA ASP A 390 17.48 -8.05 6.02
C ASP A 390 18.85 -8.68 6.28
N ALA A 391 18.95 -9.50 7.32
CA ALA A 391 20.17 -10.25 7.65
C ALA A 391 20.01 -11.72 7.24
N ARG A 392 20.00 -12.02 5.94
CA ARG A 392 19.81 -13.40 5.46
C ARG A 392 21.06 -14.27 5.59
N THR A 393 22.25 -13.66 5.60
CA THR A 393 23.53 -14.37 5.66
C THR A 393 24.52 -13.62 6.55
N ASP A 394 25.80 -13.70 6.27
CA ASP A 394 26.90 -13.09 7.01
C ASP A 394 27.04 -11.57 6.78
N GLU A 395 25.97 -10.91 6.34
CA GLU A 395 25.98 -9.46 6.11
C GLU A 395 26.16 -8.70 7.43
N THR A 396 27.03 -7.71 7.38
CA THR A 396 27.18 -6.72 8.45
C THR A 396 26.10 -5.65 8.34
N THR A 397 25.84 -4.91 9.40
CA THR A 397 24.92 -3.78 9.39
C THR A 397 25.56 -2.49 8.85
N ASP A 398 26.83 -2.51 8.43
CA ASP A 398 27.61 -1.34 8.01
C ASP A 398 26.87 -0.50 6.96
N PHE A 399 26.35 -1.15 5.92
CA PHE A 399 25.58 -0.46 4.89
C PHE A 399 24.39 0.30 5.45
N TYR A 400 23.63 -0.30 6.37
CA TYR A 400 22.47 0.35 6.96
C TYR A 400 22.88 1.49 7.89
N ALA A 401 23.88 1.24 8.75
CA ALA A 401 24.32 2.18 9.77
C ALA A 401 25.02 3.42 9.19
N ASP A 402 25.80 3.25 8.13
CA ASP A 402 26.76 4.25 7.64
C ASP A 402 26.33 4.92 6.35
N ASP A 403 25.39 4.35 5.58
CA ASP A 403 24.89 4.94 4.33
C ASP A 403 23.36 5.17 4.37
N LEU A 404 22.57 4.12 4.48
CA LEU A 404 21.12 4.20 4.32
C LEU A 404 20.43 4.99 5.45
N PHE A 405 20.65 4.61 6.71
CA PHE A 405 19.97 5.21 7.85
C PHE A 405 20.33 6.69 8.07
N PRO A 406 21.60 7.13 7.93
CA PRO A 406 21.94 8.55 8.01
C PRO A 406 21.16 9.42 7.02
N ARG A 407 21.01 8.96 5.79
CA ARG A 407 20.28 9.69 4.75
C ARG A 407 18.78 9.70 5.00
N LEU A 408 18.21 8.58 5.46
CA LEU A 408 16.80 8.53 5.88
C LEU A 408 16.55 9.44 7.08
N ALA A 409 17.47 9.50 8.05
CA ALA A 409 17.37 10.39 9.19
C ALA A 409 17.38 11.87 8.78
N THR A 410 18.22 12.24 7.80
CA THR A 410 18.25 13.61 7.23
C THR A 410 16.95 13.93 6.49
N ALA A 411 16.43 12.99 5.71
CA ALA A 411 15.20 13.19 4.94
C ALA A 411 13.91 13.12 5.79
N HIS A 412 13.97 12.54 6.99
CA HIS A 412 12.79 12.34 7.84
C HIS A 412 12.05 13.66 8.12
N ALA A 413 12.79 14.72 8.52
CA ALA A 413 12.20 16.02 8.80
C ALA A 413 11.51 16.64 7.56
N PHE A 414 12.08 16.46 6.37
CA PHE A 414 11.49 16.90 5.10
C PHE A 414 10.18 16.13 4.82
N LEU A 415 10.18 14.81 4.94
CA LEU A 415 9.01 13.96 4.70
C LEU A 415 7.90 14.26 5.73
N GLN A 416 8.25 14.37 7.01
CA GLN A 416 7.31 14.70 8.09
C GLN A 416 6.76 16.13 7.93
N GLY A 417 7.59 17.09 7.56
CA GLY A 417 7.17 18.46 7.27
C GLY A 417 6.18 18.53 6.11
N TYR A 418 6.41 17.74 5.05
CA TYR A 418 5.47 17.61 3.94
C TYR A 418 4.15 16.98 4.41
N HIS A 419 4.21 15.89 5.18
CA HIS A 419 3.02 15.23 5.71
C HIS A 419 2.19 16.19 6.57
N ALA A 420 2.82 16.88 7.52
CA ALA A 420 2.15 17.84 8.39
C ALA A 420 1.53 19.03 7.62
N ALA A 421 2.22 19.55 6.59
CA ALA A 421 1.69 20.63 5.74
C ALA A 421 0.44 20.20 4.94
N ASN A 422 0.20 18.89 4.83
CA ASN A 422 -0.91 18.30 4.07
C ASN A 422 -1.99 17.65 4.94
N ASP A 423 -1.94 17.84 6.26
CA ASP A 423 -3.02 17.37 7.13
C ASP A 423 -4.37 17.98 6.73
N GLY A 424 -5.40 17.16 6.69
CA GLY A 424 -6.75 17.57 6.25
C GLY A 424 -6.87 17.98 4.78
N THR A 425 -5.82 17.82 3.97
CA THR A 425 -5.82 18.10 2.54
C THR A 425 -6.13 16.86 1.70
N ARG A 426 -6.36 17.09 0.41
CA ARG A 426 -6.58 16.01 -0.57
C ARG A 426 -5.78 16.26 -1.85
N PRO A 427 -5.35 15.19 -2.57
CA PRO A 427 -4.77 15.34 -3.89
C PRO A 427 -5.73 16.02 -4.86
N CYS A 428 -5.19 16.84 -5.78
CA CYS A 428 -5.97 17.56 -6.79
C CYS A 428 -5.31 17.44 -8.16
N GLY A 429 -6.14 17.20 -9.20
CA GLY A 429 -5.65 17.06 -10.56
C GLY A 429 -6.67 16.34 -11.44
N PHE A 430 -6.23 15.87 -12.59
CA PHE A 430 -7.08 15.07 -13.47
C PHE A 430 -7.26 13.66 -12.93
N SER A 431 -8.49 13.18 -12.96
CA SER A 431 -8.80 11.77 -12.77
C SER A 431 -8.67 11.04 -14.12
N VAL A 432 -7.97 9.93 -14.12
CA VAL A 432 -7.85 9.06 -15.28
C VAL A 432 -8.91 7.96 -15.17
N THR A 433 -9.86 7.93 -16.12
CA THR A 433 -11.09 7.10 -16.01
C THR A 433 -10.93 5.64 -16.38
N ASN A 434 -9.72 5.10 -16.57
CA ASN A 434 -9.51 3.74 -17.02
C ASN A 434 -8.84 2.85 -15.96
N GLU A 435 -9.17 1.55 -16.01
CA GLU A 435 -8.76 0.50 -15.05
C GLU A 435 -7.27 0.14 -15.10
N ARG A 436 -6.54 0.63 -16.09
CA ARG A 436 -5.10 0.46 -16.17
C ARG A 436 -4.45 1.81 -15.96
N PRO A 437 -3.50 1.94 -14.99
CA PRO A 437 -2.72 3.17 -14.94
C PRO A 437 -2.11 3.39 -16.32
N ALA A 438 -2.42 4.54 -16.91
CA ALA A 438 -1.73 4.99 -18.11
C ALA A 438 -0.24 4.89 -17.83
N LYS A 439 0.53 4.68 -18.85
CA LYS A 439 1.97 4.88 -18.74
C LYS A 439 2.13 6.37 -18.38
N LEU A 440 2.31 6.64 -17.10
CA LEU A 440 2.36 7.99 -16.52
C LEU A 440 3.37 8.92 -17.22
N VAL A 441 4.34 8.31 -17.90
CA VAL A 441 5.29 9.03 -18.77
C VAL A 441 4.62 10.05 -19.69
N ALA A 442 3.40 9.78 -20.17
CA ALA A 442 2.64 10.69 -21.00
C ALA A 442 2.00 11.86 -20.26
N CYS A 443 1.96 11.80 -18.93
CA CYS A 443 1.28 12.79 -18.09
C CYS A 443 2.24 13.79 -17.43
N ARG A 444 3.52 13.80 -17.81
CA ARG A 444 4.49 14.80 -17.32
C ARG A 444 3.99 16.21 -17.59
N GLY A 445 4.09 17.06 -16.57
CA GLY A 445 3.61 18.43 -16.64
C GLY A 445 2.08 18.61 -16.46
N VAL A 446 1.32 17.51 -16.30
CA VAL A 446 -0.11 17.57 -16.00
C VAL A 446 -0.38 16.91 -14.65
N PRO A 447 -1.02 17.60 -13.69
CA PRO A 447 -1.36 17.00 -12.40
C PRO A 447 -2.40 15.90 -12.56
N ILE A 448 -2.07 14.68 -12.14
CA ILE A 448 -2.92 13.49 -12.19
C ILE A 448 -3.12 12.96 -10.77
N VAL A 449 -4.35 12.64 -10.39
CA VAL A 449 -4.68 12.10 -9.06
C VAL A 449 -4.95 10.59 -9.06
N GLY A 450 -4.75 9.93 -10.16
CA GLY A 450 -4.96 8.50 -10.30
C GLY A 450 -6.09 8.11 -11.24
N ALA A 451 -6.17 6.82 -11.54
CA ALA A 451 -7.18 6.23 -12.40
C ALA A 451 -8.21 5.53 -11.54
N THR A 452 -9.22 6.23 -11.06
CA THR A 452 -10.22 5.65 -10.19
C THR A 452 -11.62 5.77 -10.75
N ARG A 453 -12.46 4.76 -10.51
CA ARG A 453 -13.90 4.84 -10.76
C ARG A 453 -14.60 5.82 -9.79
N ARG A 454 -13.93 6.18 -8.70
CA ARG A 454 -14.39 7.10 -7.67
C ARG A 454 -13.29 8.08 -7.40
N SER A 455 -13.38 9.27 -7.94
CA SER A 455 -12.43 10.34 -7.70
C SER A 455 -12.39 10.70 -6.21
N LEU A 456 -11.35 10.25 -5.54
CA LEU A 456 -11.03 10.72 -4.19
C LEU A 456 -10.50 12.14 -4.30
N GLY A 457 -11.34 13.11 -3.97
CA GLY A 457 -10.88 14.47 -3.71
C GLY A 457 -10.49 15.33 -4.90
N ALA A 458 -10.83 14.91 -6.12
CA ALA A 458 -10.78 15.83 -7.25
C ALA A 458 -11.85 16.92 -7.09
N LEU A 459 -11.62 18.12 -7.66
CA LEU A 459 -12.66 19.13 -7.82
C LEU A 459 -13.88 18.47 -8.46
N PRO A 460 -15.11 18.63 -7.93
CA PRO A 460 -16.32 18.05 -8.55
C PRO A 460 -16.38 18.34 -10.05
N ASP A 461 -15.94 19.52 -10.46
CA ASP A 461 -15.91 19.97 -11.86
C ASP A 461 -14.70 19.44 -12.66
N ILE A 462 -13.64 19.00 -12.00
CA ILE A 462 -12.44 18.41 -12.63
C ILE A 462 -12.44 16.87 -12.49
N ALA A 463 -13.07 16.35 -11.45
CA ALA A 463 -13.22 14.92 -11.21
C ALA A 463 -14.00 14.18 -12.32
N SER A 464 -14.92 14.87 -12.95
CA SER A 464 -15.72 14.35 -14.06
C SER A 464 -15.02 14.44 -15.41
N ILE A 465 -13.87 15.14 -15.48
CA ILE A 465 -13.09 15.23 -16.71
C ILE A 465 -12.20 13.99 -16.77
N GLY A 466 -12.77 12.89 -17.23
CA GLY A 466 -11.99 11.84 -17.83
C GLY A 466 -11.20 12.48 -18.97
N VAL A 467 -9.88 12.41 -18.90
CA VAL A 467 -9.05 13.00 -19.93
C VAL A 467 -9.19 12.19 -21.20
N ARG A 468 -10.19 12.52 -22.03
CA ARG A 468 -10.40 11.92 -23.34
C ARG A 468 -9.79 12.82 -24.41
N MET A 469 -8.98 12.26 -25.29
CA MET A 469 -8.62 12.90 -26.55
C MET A 469 -9.16 12.08 -27.71
N ALA A 470 -10.40 12.26 -28.04
CA ALA A 470 -10.96 11.75 -29.28
C ALA A 470 -11.95 12.77 -29.84
N GLY A 471 -11.57 13.47 -30.92
CA GLY A 471 -12.48 14.21 -31.81
C GLY A 471 -13.36 15.33 -31.24
N SER A 472 -13.65 15.30 -29.96
CA SER A 472 -14.56 16.21 -29.21
C SER A 472 -13.86 17.26 -28.36
N GLY A 473 -12.53 17.33 -28.39
CA GLY A 473 -11.78 18.28 -27.54
C GLY A 473 -11.43 17.77 -26.15
N GLU A 474 -11.95 16.63 -25.72
CA GLU A 474 -11.60 15.93 -24.48
C GLU A 474 -10.35 15.06 -24.66
N VAL A 475 -9.51 14.97 -23.63
CA VAL A 475 -8.25 14.22 -23.68
C VAL A 475 -8.43 12.88 -22.99
N ASP A 476 -8.40 11.77 -23.72
CA ASP A 476 -8.36 10.41 -23.18
C ASP A 476 -6.93 9.89 -23.17
N VAL A 477 -6.26 9.98 -22.01
CA VAL A 477 -4.86 9.51 -21.82
C VAL A 477 -4.69 7.99 -21.99
N HIS A 478 -5.78 7.25 -22.05
CA HIS A 478 -5.77 5.79 -22.22
C HIS A 478 -6.07 5.35 -23.64
N SER A 479 -6.57 6.25 -24.50
CA SER A 479 -6.78 5.85 -25.88
C SER A 479 -5.42 5.59 -26.54
N PRO A 480 -5.29 4.56 -27.37
CA PRO A 480 -4.10 4.35 -28.20
C PRO A 480 -3.76 5.61 -29.03
N LEU A 481 -4.78 6.37 -29.43
CA LEU A 481 -4.63 7.64 -30.15
C LEU A 481 -3.99 8.74 -29.29
N TYR A 482 -4.31 8.81 -27.98
CA TYR A 482 -3.65 9.75 -27.08
C TYR A 482 -2.18 9.38 -26.87
N GLN A 483 -1.89 8.13 -26.56
CA GLN A 483 -0.52 7.66 -26.39
C GLN A 483 0.31 7.91 -27.66
N THR A 484 -0.26 7.65 -28.83
CA THR A 484 0.38 7.91 -30.11
C THR A 484 0.59 9.41 -30.34
N ARG A 485 -0.37 10.27 -30.02
CA ARG A 485 -0.27 11.71 -30.21
C ARG A 485 0.70 12.38 -29.22
N VAL A 486 0.70 11.98 -27.95
CA VAL A 486 1.66 12.49 -26.97
C VAL A 486 3.07 12.03 -27.29
N MET A 487 3.25 10.80 -27.74
CA MET A 487 4.54 10.31 -28.23
C MET A 487 5.00 11.00 -29.53
N GLN A 488 4.09 11.59 -30.28
CA GLN A 488 4.39 12.40 -31.48
C GLN A 488 4.68 13.87 -31.17
N ILE A 489 4.46 14.33 -29.93
CA ILE A 489 4.83 15.70 -29.52
C ILE A 489 6.35 15.76 -29.32
N ALA A 490 7.06 16.01 -30.39
CA ALA A 490 8.52 16.03 -30.39
C ALA A 490 9.12 17.38 -29.93
N SER A 491 8.30 18.43 -29.78
CA SER A 491 8.79 19.77 -29.45
C SER A 491 8.28 20.28 -28.11
N SER A 492 9.08 21.12 -27.46
CA SER A 492 8.68 21.82 -26.24
C SER A 492 7.44 22.68 -26.42
N THR A 493 7.29 23.32 -27.58
CA THR A 493 6.09 24.10 -27.93
C THR A 493 4.86 23.19 -28.04
N GLY A 494 4.99 22.00 -28.59
CA GLY A 494 3.91 21.01 -28.64
C GLY A 494 3.43 20.61 -27.25
N LEU A 495 4.36 20.38 -26.30
CA LEU A 495 4.03 20.04 -24.91
C LEU A 495 3.35 21.21 -24.17
N THR A 496 3.84 22.44 -24.31
CA THR A 496 3.19 23.60 -23.68
C THR A 496 1.81 23.87 -24.25
N ASN A 497 1.61 23.68 -25.55
CA ASN A 497 0.28 23.72 -26.16
C ASN A 497 -0.65 22.61 -25.62
N PHE A 498 -0.10 21.43 -25.34
CA PHE A 498 -0.84 20.35 -24.71
C PHE A 498 -1.27 20.73 -23.28
N TYR A 499 -0.38 21.28 -22.43
CA TYR A 499 -0.73 21.75 -21.10
C TYR A 499 -1.83 22.83 -21.14
N ALA A 500 -1.74 23.78 -22.06
CA ALA A 500 -2.76 24.78 -22.24
C ALA A 500 -4.13 24.19 -22.70
N ARG A 501 -4.11 23.12 -23.46
CA ARG A 501 -5.35 22.39 -23.85
C ARG A 501 -5.95 21.66 -22.65
N CYS A 502 -5.13 20.99 -21.83
CA CYS A 502 -5.58 20.37 -20.59
C CYS A 502 -6.21 21.41 -19.64
N ASP A 503 -5.59 22.57 -19.51
CA ASP A 503 -6.12 23.66 -18.69
C ASP A 503 -7.46 24.18 -19.21
N ARG A 504 -7.61 24.37 -20.53
CA ARG A 504 -8.90 24.74 -21.15
C ARG A 504 -9.95 23.66 -20.95
N ALA A 505 -9.60 22.38 -21.09
CA ALA A 505 -10.51 21.27 -20.83
C ALA A 505 -10.99 21.24 -19.37
N ALA A 506 -10.14 21.68 -18.45
CA ALA A 506 -10.47 21.88 -17.05
C ALA A 506 -11.19 23.22 -16.77
N GLY A 507 -11.71 23.90 -17.77
CA GLY A 507 -12.36 25.19 -17.59
C GLY A 507 -11.45 26.30 -17.06
N GLY A 508 -10.14 26.18 -17.29
CA GLY A 508 -9.13 27.10 -16.77
C GLY A 508 -8.87 26.95 -15.26
N LYS A 509 -9.22 25.80 -14.66
CA LYS A 509 -9.16 25.55 -13.21
C LYS A 509 -7.98 24.65 -12.79
N MET A 510 -7.07 24.28 -13.70
CA MET A 510 -5.89 23.50 -13.31
C MET A 510 -5.09 24.21 -12.21
N PRO A 511 -4.82 23.55 -11.08
CA PRO A 511 -4.11 24.18 -9.97
C PRO A 511 -2.64 24.50 -10.31
N VAL A 512 -2.03 23.71 -11.22
CA VAL A 512 -0.63 23.85 -11.65
C VAL A 512 -0.55 23.74 -13.16
N VAL A 513 0.06 24.72 -13.81
CA VAL A 513 0.33 24.73 -15.26
C VAL A 513 1.79 25.14 -15.48
N PHE A 514 2.58 24.27 -16.09
CA PHE A 514 3.95 24.60 -16.49
C PHE A 514 3.94 25.47 -17.75
N GLU A 515 4.78 26.50 -17.74
CA GLU A 515 4.91 27.43 -18.89
C GLU A 515 5.93 26.97 -19.93
N SER A 516 6.68 25.92 -19.63
CA SER A 516 7.58 25.26 -20.58
C SER A 516 7.49 23.74 -20.43
N ALA A 517 8.04 23.02 -21.41
CA ALA A 517 8.11 21.57 -21.36
C ALA A 517 8.93 21.08 -20.16
N VAL A 518 8.40 20.11 -19.45
CA VAL A 518 9.03 19.56 -18.25
C VAL A 518 9.11 18.03 -18.28
N ARG A 519 10.09 17.50 -17.55
CA ARG A 519 10.24 16.06 -17.27
C ARG A 519 9.61 15.67 -15.93
N ALA A 520 9.20 16.66 -15.14
CA ALA A 520 8.66 16.50 -13.81
C ALA A 520 7.14 16.25 -13.82
N PHE A 521 6.68 15.65 -12.74
CA PHE A 521 5.27 15.51 -12.39
C PHE A 521 4.92 16.51 -11.29
N ALA A 522 3.69 17.03 -11.29
CA ALA A 522 3.16 17.86 -10.23
C ALA A 522 2.03 17.15 -9.51
N MET A 523 2.05 17.15 -8.19
CA MET A 523 1.04 16.56 -7.31
C MET A 523 0.55 17.62 -6.34
N PRO A 524 -0.38 18.50 -6.76
CA PRO A 524 -0.94 19.53 -5.88
C PRO A 524 -1.88 18.92 -4.86
N ARG A 525 -1.89 19.51 -3.67
CA ARG A 525 -2.85 19.19 -2.60
C ARG A 525 -3.62 20.43 -2.19
N VAL A 526 -4.91 20.27 -2.00
CA VAL A 526 -5.83 21.37 -1.68
C VAL A 526 -6.59 21.12 -0.38
N ARG A 527 -6.95 22.21 0.29
CA ARG A 527 -7.86 22.21 1.44
C ARG A 527 -9.31 22.05 1.01
N ALA A 528 -10.23 21.96 1.96
CA ALA A 528 -11.66 21.79 1.69
C ALA A 528 -12.26 22.96 0.88
N ASP A 529 -11.74 24.15 1.07
CA ASP A 529 -12.12 25.39 0.37
C ASP A 529 -11.41 25.58 -0.99
N TRP A 530 -10.66 24.55 -1.45
CA TRP A 530 -9.86 24.54 -2.67
C TRP A 530 -8.59 25.42 -2.64
N THR A 531 -8.27 25.97 -1.48
CA THR A 531 -7.00 26.64 -1.30
C THR A 531 -5.85 25.64 -1.46
N LEU A 532 -4.85 26.01 -2.26
CA LEU A 532 -3.67 25.20 -2.51
C LEU A 532 -2.80 25.16 -1.23
N ALA A 533 -2.63 23.97 -0.68
CA ALA A 533 -1.80 23.77 0.50
C ALA A 533 -0.33 23.58 0.12
N THR A 534 -0.06 22.63 -0.77
CA THR A 534 1.29 22.35 -1.28
C THR A 534 1.24 21.93 -2.75
N VAL A 535 2.41 22.00 -3.39
CA VAL A 535 2.64 21.40 -4.71
C VAL A 535 3.88 20.55 -4.64
N ALA A 536 3.72 19.22 -4.58
CA ALA A 536 4.83 18.30 -4.74
C ALA A 536 5.25 18.26 -6.21
N ILE A 537 6.55 18.28 -6.46
CA ILE A 537 7.17 18.15 -7.78
C ILE A 537 8.15 16.99 -7.73
N VAL A 538 7.99 16.05 -8.66
CA VAL A 538 8.82 14.86 -8.78
C VAL A 538 9.48 14.82 -10.15
N ASN A 539 10.79 14.85 -10.19
CA ASN A 539 11.56 14.61 -11.41
C ASN A 539 11.89 13.11 -11.52
N ALA A 540 10.94 12.34 -12.01
CA ALA A 540 11.11 10.90 -12.29
C ALA A 540 11.89 10.68 -13.62
N SER A 541 13.07 11.29 -13.75
CA SER A 541 13.97 11.17 -14.90
C SER A 541 15.40 11.04 -14.41
N ILE A 542 16.21 10.31 -15.18
CA ILE A 542 17.66 10.23 -14.97
C ILE A 542 18.41 11.52 -15.38
N ASP A 543 17.68 12.50 -15.89
CA ASP A 543 18.22 13.81 -16.25
C ASP A 543 17.60 14.90 -15.35
N ARG A 544 18.35 15.95 -15.05
CA ARG A 544 17.87 17.06 -14.23
C ARG A 544 16.77 17.85 -14.94
N GLN A 545 15.90 18.46 -14.18
CA GLN A 545 14.96 19.47 -14.63
C GLN A 545 15.55 20.87 -14.42
N GLU A 546 15.75 21.61 -15.49
CA GLU A 546 16.21 23.00 -15.41
C GLU A 546 15.12 23.90 -14.79
N PRO A 547 15.49 25.09 -14.25
CA PRO A 547 14.54 26.01 -13.65
C PRO A 547 13.36 26.33 -14.57
N VAL A 548 12.15 26.18 -14.07
CA VAL A 548 10.93 26.35 -14.86
C VAL A 548 9.93 27.24 -14.14
N THR A 549 9.18 28.04 -14.89
CA THR A 549 8.06 28.81 -14.35
C THR A 549 6.79 27.99 -14.36
N VAL A 550 6.12 27.98 -13.22
CA VAL A 550 4.79 27.38 -13.04
C VAL A 550 3.77 28.48 -12.73
N ARG A 551 2.61 28.35 -13.32
CA ARG A 551 1.43 29.15 -12.98
C ARG A 551 0.57 28.32 -12.04
N LEU A 552 0.24 28.89 -10.87
CA LEU A 552 -0.52 28.29 -9.80
C LEU A 552 -1.86 28.99 -9.63
N ARG A 553 -2.88 28.25 -9.23
CA ARG A 553 -4.20 28.76 -8.85
C ARG A 553 -4.60 28.24 -7.47
N GLY A 554 -5.39 29.04 -6.75
CA GLY A 554 -5.78 28.70 -5.38
C GLY A 554 -4.70 28.96 -4.33
N VAL A 555 -3.63 29.67 -4.69
CA VAL A 555 -2.61 30.12 -3.72
C VAL A 555 -3.28 31.06 -2.70
N PRO A 556 -3.09 30.85 -1.36
CA PRO A 556 -3.68 31.71 -0.33
C PRO A 556 -3.48 33.20 -0.65
N ALA A 557 -4.53 34.01 -0.48
CA ALA A 557 -4.49 35.41 -0.86
C ALA A 557 -3.44 36.21 -0.08
N GLU A 558 -3.25 35.85 1.19
CA GLU A 558 -2.29 36.45 2.12
C GLU A 558 -0.84 36.04 1.87
N ALA A 559 -0.60 34.94 1.17
CA ALA A 559 0.76 34.48 0.92
C ALA A 559 1.55 35.46 0.06
N LYS A 560 2.72 35.83 0.53
CA LYS A 560 3.67 36.73 -0.15
C LYS A 560 4.82 36.00 -0.82
N THR A 561 5.16 34.81 -0.28
CA THR A 561 6.24 33.95 -0.75
C THR A 561 5.79 32.52 -0.85
N ALA A 562 6.44 31.75 -1.72
CA ALA A 562 6.51 30.31 -1.64
C ALA A 562 7.85 29.90 -1.04
N VAL A 563 7.87 28.76 -0.39
CA VAL A 563 9.09 28.11 0.06
C VAL A 563 9.23 26.79 -0.69
N TRP A 564 10.36 26.62 -1.38
CA TRP A 564 10.73 25.37 -2.00
C TRP A 564 11.54 24.54 -1.02
N HIS A 565 10.98 23.40 -0.63
CA HIS A 565 11.59 22.40 0.24
C HIS A 565 12.10 21.23 -0.59
N GLN A 566 13.25 20.69 -0.23
CA GLN A 566 13.80 19.48 -0.84
C GLN A 566 14.60 18.66 0.19
N PRO A 567 14.69 17.33 0.03
CA PRO A 567 15.47 16.53 0.96
C PRO A 567 16.97 16.92 0.89
N GLU A 568 17.66 16.84 2.01
CA GLU A 568 19.11 17.02 2.11
C GLU A 568 19.64 18.40 1.63
N ALA A 569 18.80 19.44 1.57
CA ALA A 569 19.22 20.78 1.16
C ALA A 569 18.42 21.88 1.89
N GLU A 570 18.94 23.08 1.89
CA GLU A 570 18.28 24.24 2.50
C GLU A 570 17.03 24.68 1.73
N ASP A 571 16.06 25.20 2.45
CA ASP A 571 14.84 25.77 1.90
C ASP A 571 15.15 27.03 1.06
N VAL A 572 14.48 27.15 -0.09
CA VAL A 572 14.61 28.32 -0.97
C VAL A 572 13.34 29.15 -0.93
N VAL A 573 13.43 30.39 -0.46
CA VAL A 573 12.32 31.35 -0.50
C VAL A 573 12.17 31.93 -1.89
N ILE A 574 10.96 31.87 -2.46
CA ILE A 574 10.65 32.32 -3.82
C ILE A 574 9.56 33.40 -3.76
N ALA A 575 9.78 34.53 -4.41
CA ALA A 575 8.77 35.56 -4.53
C ALA A 575 7.60 35.10 -5.40
N LEU A 576 6.38 35.45 -5.00
CA LEU A 576 5.15 35.21 -5.76
C LEU A 576 4.87 36.40 -6.69
N VAL A 577 4.68 36.13 -7.97
CA VAL A 577 4.23 37.15 -8.94
C VAL A 577 2.73 36.90 -9.21
N ARG A 578 1.88 37.82 -8.72
CA ARG A 578 0.42 37.70 -8.87
C ARG A 578 -0.05 38.34 -10.17
N GLU A 579 -0.84 37.61 -10.94
CA GLU A 579 -1.44 38.06 -12.21
C GLU A 579 -2.95 37.67 -12.18
N GLY A 580 -3.76 38.53 -11.59
CA GLY A 580 -5.17 38.26 -11.35
C GLY A 580 -5.36 37.04 -10.42
N ALA A 581 -6.09 36.06 -10.86
CA ALA A 581 -6.32 34.79 -10.12
C ALA A 581 -5.13 33.81 -10.19
N ASN A 582 -4.11 34.12 -10.97
CA ASN A 582 -2.94 33.28 -11.14
C ASN A 582 -1.76 33.81 -10.31
N VAL A 583 -0.89 32.90 -9.90
CA VAL A 583 0.39 33.20 -9.26
C VAL A 583 1.48 32.50 -10.05
N ARG A 584 2.50 33.23 -10.46
CA ARG A 584 3.69 32.66 -11.12
C ARG A 584 4.80 32.45 -10.11
N VAL A 585 5.41 31.29 -10.18
CA VAL A 585 6.55 30.89 -9.35
C VAL A 585 7.63 30.31 -10.26
N ARG A 586 8.88 30.74 -10.10
CA ARG A 586 10.01 30.14 -10.80
C ARG A 586 10.64 29.07 -9.90
N LEU A 587 10.41 27.82 -10.24
CA LEU A 587 11.03 26.68 -9.56
C LEU A 587 12.54 26.66 -9.81
N PRO A 588 13.36 26.32 -8.80
CA PRO A 588 14.79 26.10 -9.01
C PRO A 588 15.05 24.85 -9.83
N ARG A 589 16.32 24.57 -10.09
CA ARG A 589 16.74 23.30 -10.68
C ARG A 589 16.37 22.14 -9.76
N ILE A 590 15.84 21.05 -10.35
CA ILE A 590 15.53 19.81 -9.64
C ILE A 590 16.47 18.72 -10.17
N GLY A 591 17.19 18.06 -9.28
CA GLY A 591 18.13 17.00 -9.64
C GLY A 591 17.47 15.85 -10.43
N ALA A 592 18.30 15.01 -11.01
CA ALA A 592 17.84 13.73 -11.57
C ALA A 592 17.28 12.87 -10.44
N TRP A 593 16.16 12.19 -10.72
CA TRP A 593 15.53 11.30 -9.74
C TRP A 593 15.35 11.95 -8.36
N ALA A 594 14.81 13.16 -8.34
CA ALA A 594 14.70 13.98 -7.15
C ALA A 594 13.31 14.59 -7.01
N CYS A 595 13.00 15.05 -5.80
CA CYS A 595 11.71 15.64 -5.46
C CYS A 595 11.87 16.89 -4.60
N GLY A 596 10.78 17.62 -4.47
CA GLY A 596 10.60 18.72 -3.54
C GLY A 596 9.16 19.20 -3.55
N TYR A 597 8.83 20.14 -2.69
CA TYR A 597 7.50 20.74 -2.68
C TYR A 597 7.52 22.23 -2.41
N LEU A 598 6.49 22.90 -2.91
CA LEU A 598 6.17 24.29 -2.56
C LEU A 598 5.17 24.30 -1.39
N SER A 599 5.44 25.15 -0.40
CA SER A 599 4.46 25.65 0.57
C SER A 599 4.31 27.15 0.42
N PHE A 600 3.29 27.77 1.01
CA PHE A 600 2.95 29.18 0.83
C PHE A 600 2.90 29.90 2.18
N ARG A 601 3.60 31.07 2.25
CA ARG A 601 3.71 31.91 3.45
C ARG A 601 3.37 33.36 3.17
#